data_29046e9c720766b36f1108369dbca122
#
_entry.id   29046e9c720766b36f1108369dbca122
#
_cell.length_a   1.000
_cell.length_b   1.000
_cell.length_c   1.000
_cell.angle_alpha   90.00
_cell.angle_beta   90.00
_cell.angle_gamma   90.00
#
_symmetry.space_group_name_H-M   'P 1'
#
loop_
_entity.id
_entity.type
_entity.pdbx_description
1 polymer ?
#
loop_
_entity_poly.entity_id
_entity_poly.type
_entity_poly.pdbx_seq_one_letter_code
_entity_poly.pdbx_strand_id
1 'polypeptide(L)'
;EDNWNRAHTYADMFTRLINGWRAEWKQGDFPFYYCQIAPYDYGIITEKGKEVINSAYLREAQAKVEHRVANSGMAVLLDAGMEKGIHPAKKQVAGERLALLALTKTYGVEGVNGESPYYKSIEIKNDTVIVSFERANMWISGKNCFESKNFQVAGEDKVFYPAKAWIERSKMLVKSDKVPHPVAVRYCFENYV
;
A
#
# COMPACT_ATOMS: atom_id res chain seq x y z
N GLU A 1 -13.69 4.01 -6.29
CA GLU A 1 -14.11 2.69 -6.77
C GLU A 1 -14.52 2.71 -8.24
N ASP A 2 -15.24 3.73 -8.72
CA ASP A 2 -15.62 3.86 -10.13
C ASP A 2 -14.43 3.88 -11.11
N ASN A 3 -13.23 4.01 -10.61
CA ASN A 3 -11.99 3.98 -11.39
C ASN A 3 -11.27 2.62 -11.38
N TRP A 4 -11.94 1.56 -10.92
CA TRP A 4 -11.32 0.25 -10.81
C TRP A 4 -10.73 -0.28 -12.13
N ASN A 5 -11.37 -0.02 -13.25
CA ASN A 5 -10.90 -0.39 -14.59
C ASN A 5 -9.89 0.61 -15.20
N ARG A 6 -9.56 1.68 -14.47
CA ARG A 6 -8.68 2.78 -14.90
C ARG A 6 -7.48 2.99 -13.99
N ALA A 7 -7.10 1.98 -13.21
CA ALA A 7 -5.97 2.06 -12.29
C ALA A 7 -4.67 2.53 -12.99
N HIS A 8 -4.47 2.15 -14.26
CA HIS A 8 -3.31 2.53 -15.06
C HIS A 8 -3.20 4.03 -15.34
N THR A 9 -4.32 4.78 -15.38
CA THR A 9 -4.35 6.24 -15.56
C THR A 9 -4.63 7.00 -14.27
N TYR A 10 -4.99 6.30 -13.20
CA TYR A 10 -5.48 6.93 -11.98
C TYR A 10 -4.47 7.85 -11.32
N ALA A 11 -3.20 7.44 -11.24
CA ALA A 11 -2.17 8.27 -10.64
C ALA A 11 -1.99 9.60 -11.38
N ASP A 12 -2.06 9.60 -12.72
CA ASP A 12 -1.95 10.81 -13.53
C ASP A 12 -3.19 11.71 -13.37
N MET A 13 -4.38 11.12 -13.37
CA MET A 13 -5.63 11.87 -13.17
C MET A 13 -5.68 12.52 -11.78
N PHE A 14 -5.33 11.77 -10.74
CA PHE A 14 -5.35 12.29 -9.38
C PHE A 14 -4.28 13.36 -9.14
N THR A 15 -3.09 13.18 -9.70
CA THR A 15 -2.04 14.22 -9.70
C THR A 15 -2.54 15.52 -10.37
N ARG A 16 -3.19 15.40 -11.53
CA ARG A 16 -3.78 16.57 -12.22
C ARG A 16 -4.89 17.24 -11.42
N LEU A 17 -5.74 16.46 -10.74
CA LEU A 17 -6.78 16.98 -9.87
C LEU A 17 -6.19 17.85 -8.74
N ILE A 18 -5.20 17.34 -8.02
CA ILE A 18 -4.55 18.05 -6.92
C ILE A 18 -3.90 19.34 -7.44
N ASN A 19 -3.13 19.25 -8.51
CA ASN A 19 -2.46 20.40 -9.08
C ASN A 19 -3.45 21.43 -9.66
N GLY A 20 -4.56 20.97 -10.23
CA GLY A 20 -5.64 21.83 -10.70
C GLY A 20 -6.27 22.64 -9.56
N TRP A 21 -6.59 22.01 -8.45
CA TRP A 21 -7.12 22.71 -7.26
C TRP A 21 -6.11 23.72 -6.70
N ARG A 22 -4.83 23.36 -6.63
CA ARG A 22 -3.77 24.30 -6.19
C ARG A 22 -3.65 25.51 -7.10
N ALA A 23 -3.71 25.28 -8.42
CA ALA A 23 -3.65 26.36 -9.40
C ALA A 23 -4.86 27.30 -9.29
N GLU A 24 -6.07 26.73 -9.09
CA GLU A 24 -7.30 27.51 -8.97
C GLU A 24 -7.38 28.32 -7.68
N TRP A 25 -6.98 27.71 -6.55
CA TRP A 25 -7.01 28.36 -5.25
C TRP A 25 -5.86 29.35 -5.03
N LYS A 26 -4.78 29.26 -5.81
CA LYS A 26 -3.63 30.18 -5.76
C LYS A 26 -2.98 30.32 -4.39
N GLN A 27 -2.98 29.23 -3.61
CA GLN A 27 -2.37 29.16 -2.28
C GLN A 27 -1.08 28.35 -2.24
N GLY A 28 -0.44 28.17 -3.39
CA GLY A 28 0.78 27.37 -3.52
C GLY A 28 0.52 25.87 -3.31
N ASP A 29 1.56 25.17 -2.93
CA ASP A 29 1.53 23.73 -2.67
C ASP A 29 0.97 23.42 -1.26
N PHE A 30 -0.28 23.83 -1.00
CA PHE A 30 -0.91 23.55 0.30
C PHE A 30 -0.97 22.04 0.55
N PRO A 31 -0.97 21.60 1.85
CA PRO A 31 -1.02 20.20 2.21
C PRO A 31 -2.24 19.49 1.63
N PHE A 32 -2.03 18.32 1.03
CA PHE A 32 -3.10 17.51 0.48
C PHE A 32 -3.01 16.08 1.01
N TYR A 33 -3.86 15.74 1.98
CA TYR A 33 -3.92 14.42 2.57
C TYR A 33 -5.16 13.67 2.10
N TYR A 34 -4.99 12.39 1.79
CA TYR A 34 -6.06 11.57 1.25
C TYR A 34 -6.02 10.15 1.81
N CYS A 35 -7.16 9.46 1.75
CA CYS A 35 -7.26 8.07 2.15
C CYS A 35 -7.04 7.15 0.95
N GLN A 36 -6.27 6.10 1.16
CA GLN A 36 -6.29 4.94 0.28
C GLN A 36 -7.67 4.27 0.37
N ILE A 37 -8.17 3.67 -0.72
CA ILE A 37 -9.41 2.91 -0.63
C ILE A 37 -9.22 1.72 0.31
N ALA A 38 -10.21 1.50 1.17
CA ALA A 38 -10.22 0.38 2.08
C ALA A 38 -10.51 -0.94 1.32
N PRO A 39 -9.95 -2.07 1.74
CA PRO A 39 -10.25 -3.37 1.15
C PRO A 39 -11.73 -3.73 1.26
N TYR A 40 -12.25 -4.34 0.19
CA TYR A 40 -13.61 -4.86 0.11
C TYR A 40 -13.61 -6.08 -0.81
N ASP A 41 -14.38 -7.09 -0.47
CA ASP A 41 -14.56 -8.27 -1.33
C ASP A 41 -15.53 -7.93 -2.47
N TYR A 42 -14.99 -7.58 -3.62
CA TYR A 42 -15.78 -7.33 -4.84
C TYR A 42 -16.32 -8.61 -5.48
N GLY A 43 -16.06 -9.77 -4.86
CA GLY A 43 -16.29 -11.06 -5.49
C GLY A 43 -15.36 -11.32 -6.68
N ILE A 44 -15.64 -12.36 -7.42
CA ILE A 44 -14.92 -12.69 -8.65
C ILE A 44 -15.48 -11.81 -9.78
N ILE A 45 -14.76 -10.76 -10.10
CA ILE A 45 -15.05 -9.96 -11.30
C ILE A 45 -14.23 -10.54 -12.42
N THR A 46 -14.88 -11.00 -13.48
CA THR A 46 -14.20 -11.54 -14.67
C THR A 46 -14.32 -10.57 -15.84
N GLU A 47 -13.21 -10.30 -16.49
CA GLU A 47 -13.17 -9.61 -17.77
C GLU A 47 -12.60 -10.58 -18.82
N LYS A 48 -13.38 -10.86 -19.87
CA LYS A 48 -13.04 -11.87 -20.89
C LYS A 48 -12.69 -13.25 -20.31
N GLY A 49 -13.40 -13.65 -19.25
CA GLY A 49 -13.21 -14.95 -18.57
C GLY A 49 -11.96 -15.02 -17.67
N LYS A 50 -11.30 -13.91 -17.40
CA LYS A 50 -10.19 -13.84 -16.44
C LYS A 50 -10.60 -13.06 -15.20
N GLU A 51 -10.21 -13.56 -14.03
CA GLU A 51 -10.40 -12.85 -12.77
C GLU A 51 -9.60 -11.54 -12.78
N VAL A 52 -10.23 -10.45 -12.33
CA VAL A 52 -9.63 -9.12 -12.28
C VAL A 52 -9.52 -8.68 -10.83
N ILE A 53 -8.29 -8.47 -10.38
CA ILE A 53 -7.99 -7.89 -9.06
C ILE A 53 -7.81 -6.38 -9.24
N ASN A 54 -8.87 -5.62 -8.96
CA ASN A 54 -8.91 -4.21 -9.33
C ASN A 54 -8.44 -3.27 -8.24
N SER A 55 -8.85 -3.50 -7.00
CA SER A 55 -8.58 -2.59 -5.90
C SER A 55 -7.11 -2.56 -5.51
N ALA A 56 -6.38 -3.67 -5.67
CA ALA A 56 -4.94 -3.71 -5.44
C ALA A 56 -4.17 -2.79 -6.40
N TYR A 57 -4.52 -2.79 -7.70
CA TYR A 57 -3.94 -1.86 -8.66
C TYR A 57 -4.31 -0.41 -8.38
N LEU A 58 -5.54 -0.16 -7.95
CA LEU A 58 -5.98 1.19 -7.59
C LEU A 58 -5.27 1.68 -6.32
N ARG A 59 -5.10 0.83 -5.30
CA ARG A 59 -4.31 1.16 -4.11
C ARG A 59 -2.85 1.49 -4.45
N GLU A 60 -2.24 0.72 -5.36
CA GLU A 60 -0.89 1.01 -5.85
C GLU A 60 -0.83 2.34 -6.59
N ALA A 61 -1.81 2.63 -7.44
CA ALA A 61 -1.88 3.90 -8.16
C ALA A 61 -2.04 5.09 -7.19
N GLN A 62 -2.84 4.94 -6.13
CA GLN A 62 -2.97 5.94 -5.06
C GLN A 62 -1.63 6.15 -4.33
N ALA A 63 -0.91 5.08 -3.98
CA ALA A 63 0.40 5.18 -3.33
C ALA A 63 1.42 5.93 -4.20
N LYS A 64 1.40 5.73 -5.52
CA LYS A 64 2.29 6.46 -6.45
C LYS A 64 2.09 7.97 -6.43
N VAL A 65 0.89 8.46 -6.14
CA VAL A 65 0.58 9.90 -6.09
C VAL A 65 1.33 10.59 -4.95
N GLU A 66 1.47 9.95 -3.79
CA GLU A 66 2.22 10.49 -2.65
C GLU A 66 3.66 10.88 -3.01
N HIS A 67 4.28 10.13 -3.92
CA HIS A 67 5.66 10.39 -4.37
C HIS A 67 5.75 11.33 -5.58
N ARG A 68 4.63 11.61 -6.25
CA ARG A 68 4.57 12.50 -7.42
C ARG A 68 4.17 13.92 -7.08
N VAL A 69 3.45 14.09 -5.98
CA VAL A 69 2.87 15.38 -5.58
C VAL A 69 3.56 15.86 -4.31
N ALA A 70 4.26 16.97 -4.40
CA ALA A 70 4.87 17.60 -3.24
C ALA A 70 3.81 17.93 -2.17
N ASN A 71 4.20 17.93 -0.90
CA ASN A 71 3.34 18.26 0.23
C ASN A 71 2.01 17.48 0.24
N SER A 72 2.09 16.18 -0.08
CA SER A 72 0.95 15.27 0.00
C SER A 72 1.23 14.13 0.98
N GLY A 73 0.19 13.38 1.36
CA GLY A 73 0.31 12.20 2.20
C GLY A 73 -0.91 11.31 2.09
N MET A 74 -0.69 10.01 2.19
CA MET A 74 -1.73 8.99 2.07
C MET A 74 -1.96 8.27 3.39
N ALA A 75 -3.18 8.33 3.91
CA ALA A 75 -3.63 7.47 5.00
C ALA A 75 -3.94 6.07 4.44
N VAL A 76 -3.07 5.10 4.74
CA VAL A 76 -3.27 3.69 4.36
C VAL A 76 -4.42 3.10 5.15
N LEU A 77 -5.35 2.40 4.49
CA LEU A 77 -6.55 1.81 5.12
C LEU A 77 -6.67 0.29 4.88
N LEU A 78 -5.55 -0.41 4.67
CA LEU A 78 -5.55 -1.86 4.40
C LEU A 78 -6.22 -2.69 5.50
N ASP A 79 -6.15 -2.26 6.75
CA ASP A 79 -6.71 -2.92 7.93
C ASP A 79 -8.08 -2.35 8.37
N ALA A 80 -8.62 -1.40 7.63
CA ALA A 80 -9.87 -0.71 7.95
C ALA A 80 -11.05 -1.08 7.04
N GLY A 81 -10.84 -2.05 6.15
CA GLY A 81 -11.87 -2.56 5.25
C GLY A 81 -12.89 -3.47 5.91
N MET A 82 -13.90 -3.85 5.17
CA MET A 82 -14.90 -4.85 5.55
C MET A 82 -15.18 -5.79 4.37
N GLU A 83 -15.16 -7.08 4.63
CA GLU A 83 -15.38 -8.09 3.59
C GLU A 83 -16.70 -7.90 2.83
N LYS A 84 -17.79 -7.64 3.57
CA LYS A 84 -19.16 -7.52 3.03
C LYS A 84 -19.74 -6.11 3.12
N GLY A 85 -18.90 -5.11 3.26
CA GLY A 85 -19.36 -3.72 3.40
C GLY A 85 -18.41 -2.76 2.70
N ILE A 86 -18.83 -2.24 1.54
CA ILE A 86 -18.04 -1.29 0.75
C ILE A 86 -17.82 0.06 1.49
N HIS A 87 -18.67 0.33 2.49
CA HIS A 87 -18.56 1.49 3.37
C HIS A 87 -18.15 1.07 4.78
N PRO A 88 -16.85 0.95 5.08
CA PRO A 88 -16.40 0.52 6.40
C PRO A 88 -16.98 1.40 7.52
N ALA A 89 -17.47 0.77 8.58
CA ALA A 89 -18.05 1.48 9.70
C ALA A 89 -17.02 2.25 10.55
N LYS A 90 -15.78 1.76 10.61
CA LYS A 90 -14.69 2.33 11.41
C LYS A 90 -14.09 3.59 10.76
N LYS A 91 -14.89 4.66 10.62
CA LYS A 91 -14.43 5.94 10.03
C LYS A 91 -13.39 6.65 10.88
N GLN A 92 -13.39 6.43 12.18
CA GLN A 92 -12.43 7.01 13.12
C GLN A 92 -10.99 6.74 12.70
N VAL A 93 -10.67 5.51 12.27
CA VAL A 93 -9.31 5.14 11.82
C VAL A 93 -8.82 6.03 10.68
N ALA A 94 -9.69 6.32 9.71
CA ALA A 94 -9.35 7.22 8.61
C ALA A 94 -9.07 8.66 9.10
N GLY A 95 -9.93 9.18 9.98
CA GLY A 95 -9.76 10.51 10.58
C GLY A 95 -8.49 10.63 11.41
N GLU A 96 -8.20 9.65 12.26
CA GLU A 96 -6.98 9.60 13.08
C GLU A 96 -5.72 9.58 12.22
N ARG A 97 -5.67 8.75 11.16
CA ARG A 97 -4.51 8.68 10.26
C ARG A 97 -4.30 9.96 9.47
N LEU A 98 -5.37 10.61 9.01
CA LEU A 98 -5.27 11.93 8.38
C LEU A 98 -4.78 13.00 9.37
N ALA A 99 -5.27 12.98 10.62
CA ALA A 99 -4.79 13.88 11.66
C ALA A 99 -3.31 13.66 11.98
N LEU A 100 -2.87 12.41 12.10
CA LEU A 100 -1.46 12.07 12.33
C LEU A 100 -0.57 12.54 11.16
N LEU A 101 -1.01 12.43 9.91
CA LEU A 101 -0.31 12.99 8.76
C LEU A 101 -0.18 14.51 8.88
N ALA A 102 -1.25 15.21 9.27
CA ALA A 102 -1.20 16.65 9.45
C ALA A 102 -0.26 17.05 10.59
N LEU A 103 -0.33 16.37 11.74
CA LEU A 103 0.57 16.60 12.87
C LEU A 103 2.03 16.42 12.47
N THR A 104 2.34 15.34 11.74
CA THR A 104 3.71 15.04 11.31
C THR A 104 4.20 15.99 10.22
N LYS A 105 3.43 16.15 9.13
CA LYS A 105 3.93 16.81 7.90
C LYS A 105 3.65 18.31 7.86
N THR A 106 2.52 18.75 8.42
CA THR A 106 2.14 20.19 8.40
C THR A 106 2.62 20.91 9.66
N TYR A 107 2.37 20.32 10.82
CA TYR A 107 2.66 20.98 12.10
C TYR A 107 4.02 20.60 12.70
N GLY A 108 4.71 19.58 12.17
CA GLY A 108 6.04 19.18 12.62
C GLY A 108 6.10 18.74 14.09
N VAL A 109 5.03 18.12 14.58
CA VAL A 109 4.96 17.70 16.01
C VAL A 109 5.96 16.56 16.25
N GLU A 110 6.93 16.80 17.12
CA GLU A 110 7.95 15.80 17.46
C GLU A 110 7.34 14.58 18.18
N GLY A 111 7.90 13.39 17.89
CA GLY A 111 7.46 12.14 18.49
C GLY A 111 6.17 11.56 17.89
N VAL A 112 5.55 12.26 16.95
CA VAL A 112 4.39 11.77 16.19
C VAL A 112 4.84 11.26 14.83
N ASN A 113 4.42 10.04 14.46
CA ASN A 113 4.63 9.50 13.13
C ASN A 113 3.29 9.14 12.49
N GLY A 114 2.88 9.90 11.48
CA GLY A 114 1.67 9.67 10.70
C GLY A 114 1.92 8.96 9.36
N GLU A 115 3.18 8.73 9.00
CA GLU A 115 3.54 8.14 7.71
C GLU A 115 3.66 6.62 7.82
N SER A 116 3.00 5.92 6.91
CA SER A 116 3.10 4.46 6.81
C SER A 116 4.44 4.02 6.20
N PRO A 117 4.94 2.82 6.53
CA PRO A 117 6.07 2.22 5.83
C PRO A 117 5.84 2.20 4.32
N TYR A 118 6.87 2.52 3.56
CA TYR A 118 6.82 2.48 2.11
C TYR A 118 7.92 1.56 1.56
N TYR A 119 7.58 0.80 0.53
CA TYR A 119 8.53 -0.08 -0.15
C TYR A 119 9.73 0.71 -0.68
N LYS A 120 10.93 0.23 -0.39
CA LYS A 120 12.18 0.82 -0.85
C LYS A 120 12.86 -0.01 -1.92
N SER A 121 13.16 -1.27 -1.60
CA SER A 121 13.91 -2.17 -2.48
C SER A 121 13.76 -3.61 -2.07
N ILE A 122 14.12 -4.51 -2.98
CA ILE A 122 14.34 -5.93 -2.68
C ILE A 122 15.80 -6.31 -2.93
N GLU A 123 16.28 -7.27 -2.16
CA GLU A 123 17.50 -8.04 -2.38
C GLU A 123 17.11 -9.51 -2.41
N ILE A 124 17.64 -10.29 -3.35
CA ILE A 124 17.35 -11.71 -3.44
C ILE A 124 18.58 -12.49 -2.97
N LYS A 125 18.37 -13.36 -1.98
CA LYS A 125 19.38 -14.30 -1.49
C LYS A 125 18.85 -15.72 -1.61
N ASN A 126 19.38 -16.46 -2.58
CA ASN A 126 18.94 -17.80 -2.90
C ASN A 126 17.43 -17.84 -3.21
N ASP A 127 16.64 -18.47 -2.35
CA ASP A 127 15.18 -18.63 -2.47
C ASP A 127 14.38 -17.62 -1.64
N THR A 128 15.05 -16.63 -1.06
CA THR A 128 14.45 -15.67 -0.13
C THR A 128 14.56 -14.24 -0.67
N VAL A 129 13.44 -13.54 -0.67
CA VAL A 129 13.36 -12.11 -0.97
C VAL A 129 13.48 -11.32 0.33
N ILE A 130 14.43 -10.41 0.40
CA ILE A 130 14.62 -9.47 1.50
C ILE A 130 14.03 -8.14 1.07
N VAL A 131 12.97 -7.71 1.74
CA VAL A 131 12.27 -6.45 1.45
C VAL A 131 12.73 -5.39 2.43
N SER A 132 13.15 -4.25 1.90
CA SER A 132 13.49 -3.05 2.67
C SER A 132 12.40 -2.00 2.50
N PHE A 133 12.14 -1.26 3.59
CA PHE A 133 11.14 -0.20 3.62
C PHE A 133 11.77 1.13 4.02
N GLU A 134 11.20 2.21 3.57
CA GLU A 134 11.38 3.55 4.12
C GLU A 134 10.36 3.79 5.24
N ARG A 135 10.69 4.68 6.18
CA ARG A 135 9.80 5.08 7.28
C ARG A 135 9.36 3.92 8.19
N ALA A 136 10.13 2.84 8.21
CA ALA A 136 9.85 1.69 9.06
C ALA A 136 10.97 1.48 10.08
N ASN A 137 10.68 1.72 11.34
CA ASN A 137 11.49 1.22 12.44
C ASN A 137 10.96 -0.15 12.88
N MET A 138 11.29 -1.18 12.09
CA MET A 138 10.89 -2.55 12.40
C MET A 138 11.80 -3.13 13.48
N TRP A 139 11.58 -2.72 14.73
CA TRP A 139 12.22 -3.34 15.89
C TRP A 139 11.28 -4.39 16.48
N ILE A 140 11.59 -5.66 16.23
CA ILE A 140 10.99 -6.75 16.98
C ILE A 140 12.12 -7.39 17.78
N SER A 141 12.07 -7.21 19.08
CA SER A 141 12.95 -7.92 20.00
C SER A 141 12.37 -9.31 20.27
N GLY A 142 13.10 -10.37 19.89
CA GLY A 142 12.75 -11.74 20.23
C GLY A 142 12.56 -12.69 19.05
N LYS A 143 12.48 -13.99 19.37
CA LYS A 143 12.36 -15.09 18.40
C LYS A 143 10.95 -15.26 17.80
N ASN A 144 9.97 -14.52 18.27
CA ASN A 144 8.59 -14.60 17.76
C ASN A 144 8.45 -13.63 16.59
N CYS A 145 8.93 -14.05 15.45
CA CYS A 145 8.73 -13.32 14.22
C CYS A 145 7.25 -13.32 13.88
N PHE A 146 6.72 -12.15 13.59
CA PHE A 146 5.40 -12.00 13.00
C PHE A 146 5.38 -12.71 11.64
N GLU A 147 4.54 -13.72 11.47
CA GLU A 147 4.28 -14.32 10.16
C GLU A 147 3.13 -13.60 9.48
N SER A 148 3.36 -13.10 8.27
CA SER A 148 2.30 -12.57 7.43
C SER A 148 2.01 -13.51 6.26
N LYS A 149 0.73 -13.77 6.02
CA LYS A 149 0.25 -14.58 4.90
C LYS A 149 -0.10 -13.74 3.66
N ASN A 150 0.00 -12.41 3.79
CA ASN A 150 -0.45 -11.48 2.74
C ASN A 150 0.65 -11.19 1.70
N PHE A 151 1.74 -11.94 1.72
CA PHE A 151 2.81 -11.87 0.74
C PHE A 151 2.68 -12.96 -0.31
N GLN A 152 3.06 -12.61 -1.52
CA GLN A 152 3.19 -13.54 -2.63
C GLN A 152 4.50 -13.26 -3.37
N VAL A 153 5.13 -14.31 -3.89
CA VAL A 153 6.36 -14.22 -4.69
C VAL A 153 6.18 -14.93 -6.03
N ALA A 154 6.93 -14.47 -7.04
CA ALA A 154 6.95 -15.07 -8.37
C ALA A 154 8.39 -15.27 -8.85
N GLY A 155 8.60 -16.29 -9.68
CA GLY A 155 9.79 -16.49 -10.50
C GLY A 155 9.70 -15.76 -11.84
N GLU A 156 10.57 -16.11 -12.77
CA GLU A 156 10.60 -15.55 -14.15
C GLU A 156 9.32 -15.81 -14.94
N ASP A 157 8.55 -16.83 -14.56
CA ASP A 157 7.24 -17.16 -15.13
C ASP A 157 6.15 -16.13 -14.78
N LYS A 158 6.42 -15.23 -13.82
CA LYS A 158 5.50 -14.23 -13.30
C LYS A 158 4.22 -14.79 -12.67
N VAL A 159 4.23 -16.08 -12.30
CA VAL A 159 3.15 -16.72 -11.56
C VAL A 159 3.38 -16.50 -10.07
N PHE A 160 2.43 -15.81 -9.42
CA PHE A 160 2.54 -15.49 -8.01
C PHE A 160 1.99 -16.61 -7.12
N TYR A 161 2.79 -17.04 -6.16
CA TYR A 161 2.43 -18.04 -5.15
C TYR A 161 2.44 -17.42 -3.75
N PRO A 162 1.53 -17.87 -2.87
CA PRO A 162 1.56 -17.48 -1.47
C PRO A 162 2.93 -17.73 -0.84
N ALA A 163 3.37 -16.78 -0.03
CA ALA A 163 4.68 -16.80 0.61
C ALA A 163 4.54 -16.51 2.11
N LYS A 164 5.42 -17.12 2.91
CA LYS A 164 5.61 -16.75 4.31
C LYS A 164 6.49 -15.51 4.37
N ALA A 165 6.17 -14.61 5.29
CA ALA A 165 6.98 -13.44 5.55
C ALA A 165 7.20 -13.29 7.06
N TRP A 166 8.42 -12.95 7.43
CA TRP A 166 8.82 -12.73 8.83
C TRP A 166 9.85 -11.61 8.93
N ILE A 167 10.00 -11.07 10.13
CA ILE A 167 10.98 -10.00 10.38
C ILE A 167 12.19 -10.61 11.08
N GLU A 168 13.35 -10.33 10.53
CA GLU A 168 14.64 -10.67 11.15
C GLU A 168 15.60 -9.48 11.04
N ARG A 169 16.13 -9.03 12.19
CA ARG A 169 17.10 -7.91 12.25
C ARG A 169 16.65 -6.68 11.45
N SER A 170 15.41 -6.25 11.67
CA SER A 170 14.81 -5.10 10.98
C SER A 170 14.63 -5.25 9.46
N LYS A 171 14.68 -6.47 8.93
CA LYS A 171 14.40 -6.79 7.52
C LYS A 171 13.18 -7.69 7.43
N MET A 172 12.38 -7.48 6.41
CA MET A 172 11.28 -8.40 6.07
C MET A 172 11.81 -9.45 5.12
N LEU A 173 11.76 -10.71 5.50
CA LEU A 173 12.14 -11.85 4.68
C LEU A 173 10.88 -12.52 4.15
N VAL A 174 10.88 -12.85 2.86
CA VAL A 174 9.71 -13.46 2.19
C VAL A 174 10.18 -14.66 1.38
N LYS A 175 9.50 -15.81 1.56
CA LYS A 175 9.86 -17.05 0.89
C LYS A 175 8.63 -17.91 0.59
N SER A 176 8.67 -18.61 -0.53
CA SER A 176 7.71 -19.67 -0.87
C SER A 176 8.44 -20.92 -1.34
N ASP A 177 8.06 -22.08 -0.82
CA ASP A 177 8.63 -23.36 -1.24
C ASP A 177 8.31 -23.70 -2.71
N LYS A 178 7.31 -23.02 -3.29
CA LYS A 178 6.93 -23.17 -4.70
C LYS A 178 7.78 -22.34 -5.66
N VAL A 179 8.61 -21.43 -5.15
CA VAL A 179 9.38 -20.48 -5.96
C VAL A 179 10.86 -20.51 -5.53
N PRO A 180 11.66 -21.46 -6.03
CA PRO A 180 13.07 -21.60 -5.63
C PRO A 180 13.96 -20.45 -6.13
N HIS A 181 13.53 -19.74 -7.17
CA HIS A 181 14.25 -18.59 -7.74
C HIS A 181 13.29 -17.39 -7.88
N PRO A 182 12.98 -16.69 -6.75
CA PRO A 182 12.09 -15.56 -6.79
C PRO A 182 12.74 -14.36 -7.50
N VAL A 183 11.93 -13.63 -8.29
CA VAL A 183 12.33 -12.37 -8.94
C VAL A 183 11.39 -11.22 -8.57
N ALA A 184 10.22 -11.52 -8.02
CA ALA A 184 9.23 -10.52 -7.67
C ALA A 184 8.51 -10.86 -6.36
N VAL A 185 8.06 -9.84 -5.66
CA VAL A 185 7.25 -9.92 -4.45
C VAL A 185 6.10 -8.94 -4.54
N ARG A 186 4.94 -9.31 -3.99
CA ARG A 186 3.80 -8.40 -3.80
C ARG A 186 3.16 -8.63 -2.43
N TYR A 187 2.54 -7.60 -1.90
CA TYR A 187 1.94 -7.57 -0.58
C TYR A 187 0.49 -7.10 -0.65
N CYS A 188 -0.43 -7.80 0.03
CA CYS A 188 -1.86 -7.46 0.06
C CYS A 188 -2.44 -7.23 -1.34
N PHE A 189 -2.05 -8.06 -2.31
CA PHE A 189 -2.41 -7.85 -3.71
C PHE A 189 -3.71 -8.60 -4.06
N GLU A 190 -4.76 -8.32 -3.31
CA GLU A 190 -6.11 -8.87 -3.43
C GLU A 190 -7.14 -7.76 -3.23
N ASN A 191 -8.41 -8.04 -3.54
CA ASN A 191 -9.48 -7.05 -3.34
C ASN A 191 -9.76 -6.84 -1.86
N TYR A 192 -9.83 -7.92 -1.09
CA TYR A 192 -9.94 -7.92 0.37
C TYR A 192 -8.74 -8.63 1.00
N VAL A 193 -8.22 -8.12 2.12
CA VAL A 193 -7.03 -8.61 2.84
C VAL A 193 -7.24 -8.52 4.35
#